data_acb550e6b8abb3df8d8197a53d55beeb
#
_entry.id   acb550e6b8abb3df8d8197a53d55beeb
#
_cell.length_a   1.000
_cell.length_b   1.000
_cell.length_c   1.000
_cell.angle_alpha   90.00
_cell.angle_beta   90.00
_cell.angle_gamma   90.00
#
_symmetry.space_group_name_H-M   'P 1'
#
loop_
_entity.id
_entity.type
_entity.pdbx_description
1 polymer ?
#
loop_
_entity_poly.entity_id
_entity_poly.type
_entity_poly.pdbx_seq_one_letter_code
_entity_poly.pdbx_strand_id
1 'polypeptide(L)'
;MASISGLDQLQRQLAEAQTAMSMLNGEVAKLKFDPADPASVESAVHMMERMIDQKAGRYSSNPIVGPFITKSKEAFASAIRAKAIRA
;
A
#
# COMPACT_ATOMS: atom_id res chain seq x y z
N MET A 1 3.62 8.32 34.83
CA MET A 1 2.58 8.58 33.81
C MET A 1 2.36 7.37 32.94
N ALA A 2 2.22 6.22 33.59
CA ALA A 2 2.04 4.98 32.86
C ALA A 2 0.79 4.96 31.98
N SER A 3 -0.26 5.68 32.41
CA SER A 3 -1.52 5.69 31.70
C SER A 3 -1.42 6.34 30.31
N ILE A 4 -0.41 7.16 30.06
CA ILE A 4 -0.25 7.88 28.80
C ILE A 4 0.52 7.06 27.78
N SER A 5 1.39 6.15 28.25
CA SER A 5 2.31 5.44 27.35
C SER A 5 1.60 4.59 26.31
N GLY A 6 0.47 3.96 26.64
CA GLY A 6 -0.31 3.18 25.69
C GLY A 6 -0.91 4.05 24.59
N LEU A 7 -1.41 5.21 24.98
CA LEU A 7 -1.99 6.15 24.02
C LEU A 7 -0.91 6.75 23.11
N ASP A 8 0.25 7.10 23.69
CA ASP A 8 1.38 7.61 22.90
C ASP A 8 1.83 6.59 21.88
N GLN A 9 1.90 5.32 22.27
CA GLN A 9 2.31 4.24 21.39
C GLN A 9 1.30 4.10 20.24
N LEU A 10 0.02 4.14 20.56
CA LEU A 10 -1.03 4.05 19.55
C LEU A 10 -0.96 5.22 18.58
N GLN A 11 -0.76 6.44 19.08
CA GLN A 11 -0.64 7.62 18.24
C GLN A 11 0.57 7.51 17.32
N ARG A 12 1.70 6.99 17.81
CA ARG A 12 2.89 6.77 16.97
C ARG A 12 2.62 5.75 15.87
N GLN A 13 1.95 4.66 16.25
CA GLN A 13 1.61 3.61 15.28
C GLN A 13 0.67 4.13 14.19
N LEU A 14 -0.29 4.97 14.58
CA LEU A 14 -1.20 5.61 13.61
C LEU A 14 -0.45 6.56 12.69
N ALA A 15 0.46 7.37 13.26
CA ALA A 15 1.26 8.29 12.47
C ALA A 15 2.15 7.56 11.46
N GLU A 16 2.77 6.46 11.89
CA GLU A 16 3.56 5.62 11.01
C GLU A 16 2.71 5.01 9.89
N ALA A 17 1.51 4.55 10.24
CA ALA A 17 0.59 3.98 9.26
C ALA A 17 0.20 5.02 8.21
N GLN A 18 -0.08 6.25 8.63
CA GLN A 18 -0.42 7.33 7.73
C GLN A 18 0.74 7.68 6.82
N THR A 19 1.95 7.74 7.36
CA THR A 19 3.17 7.99 6.58
C THR A 19 3.38 6.88 5.57
N ALA A 20 3.23 5.63 5.98
CA ALA A 20 3.36 4.48 5.10
C ALA A 20 2.33 4.54 3.97
N MET A 21 1.09 4.85 4.29
CA MET A 21 0.04 4.97 3.27
C MET A 21 0.33 6.06 2.25
N SER A 22 0.76 7.24 2.70
CA SER A 22 1.13 8.33 1.80
C SER A 22 2.26 7.93 0.88
N MET A 23 3.26 7.25 1.43
CA MET A 23 4.41 6.80 0.65
C MET A 23 3.99 5.76 -0.38
N LEU A 24 3.16 4.80 0.02
CA LEU A 24 2.67 3.77 -0.89
C LEU A 24 1.81 4.36 -2.01
N ASN A 25 0.92 5.29 -1.68
CA ASN A 25 0.11 5.97 -2.68
C ASN A 25 0.99 6.69 -3.70
N GLY A 26 2.03 7.38 -3.24
CA GLY A 26 2.96 8.08 -4.12
C GLY A 26 3.72 7.14 -5.04
N GLU A 27 4.19 6.03 -4.50
CA GLU A 27 4.93 5.05 -5.29
C GLU A 27 4.05 4.36 -6.32
N VAL A 28 2.84 3.96 -5.92
CA VAL A 28 1.90 3.28 -6.83
C VAL A 28 1.45 4.24 -7.94
N ALA A 29 1.28 5.51 -7.63
CA ALA A 29 0.89 6.52 -8.62
C ALA A 29 1.94 6.69 -9.71
N LYS A 30 3.19 6.31 -9.46
CA LYS A 30 4.27 6.38 -10.46
C LYS A 30 4.29 5.19 -11.40
N LEU A 31 3.52 4.14 -11.12
CA LEU A 31 3.47 2.97 -11.98
C LEU A 31 2.85 3.32 -13.34
N LYS A 32 3.58 2.95 -14.38
CA LYS A 32 3.12 3.14 -15.76
C LYS A 32 2.83 1.79 -16.37
N PHE A 33 1.72 1.70 -17.05
CA PHE A 33 1.34 0.48 -17.75
C PHE A 33 0.42 0.83 -18.91
N ASP A 34 0.32 -0.10 -19.84
CA ASP A 34 -0.56 0.04 -20.99
C ASP A 34 -1.93 -0.54 -20.64
N PRO A 35 -2.97 0.30 -20.47
CA PRO A 35 -4.29 -0.21 -20.07
C PRO A 35 -4.94 -1.07 -21.15
N ALA A 36 -4.47 -1.00 -22.39
CA ALA A 36 -5.00 -1.82 -23.49
C ALA A 36 -4.37 -3.20 -23.56
N ASP A 37 -3.27 -3.43 -22.81
CA ASP A 37 -2.54 -4.69 -22.84
C ASP A 37 -2.78 -5.42 -21.50
N PRO A 38 -3.55 -6.53 -21.51
CA PRO A 38 -3.84 -7.27 -20.28
C PRO A 38 -2.57 -7.75 -19.56
N ALA A 39 -1.53 -8.12 -20.29
CA ALA A 39 -0.28 -8.56 -19.69
C ALA A 39 0.40 -7.39 -18.97
N SER A 40 0.35 -6.20 -19.54
CA SER A 40 0.90 -4.99 -18.92
C SER A 40 0.14 -4.64 -17.64
N VAL A 41 -1.18 -4.78 -17.66
CA VAL A 41 -2.02 -4.52 -16.47
C VAL A 41 -1.65 -5.47 -15.33
N GLU A 42 -1.53 -6.77 -15.62
CA GLU A 42 -1.19 -7.74 -14.58
C GLU A 42 0.25 -7.58 -14.09
N SER A 43 1.17 -7.20 -14.98
CA SER A 43 2.54 -6.87 -14.57
C SER A 43 2.56 -5.68 -13.61
N ALA A 44 1.72 -4.67 -13.87
CA ALA A 44 1.61 -3.51 -12.98
C ALA A 44 1.10 -3.93 -11.60
N VAL A 45 0.14 -4.85 -11.54
CA VAL A 45 -0.38 -5.37 -10.26
C VAL A 45 0.76 -6.05 -9.50
N HIS A 46 1.54 -6.91 -10.16
CA HIS A 46 2.66 -7.60 -9.51
C HIS A 46 3.75 -6.63 -9.06
N MET A 47 4.04 -5.61 -9.85
CA MET A 47 5.01 -4.58 -9.46
C MET A 47 4.51 -3.80 -8.24
N MET A 48 3.24 -3.45 -8.23
CA MET A 48 2.64 -2.78 -7.08
C MET A 48 2.78 -3.63 -5.82
N GLU A 49 2.48 -4.92 -5.91
CA GLU A 49 2.60 -5.82 -4.76
C GLU A 49 4.02 -5.88 -4.24
N ARG A 50 5.00 -5.99 -5.14
CA ARG A 50 6.42 -6.00 -4.74
C ARG A 50 6.85 -4.68 -4.11
N MET A 51 6.41 -3.56 -4.67
CA MET A 51 6.73 -2.24 -4.13
C MET A 51 6.18 -2.09 -2.71
N ILE A 52 4.95 -2.52 -2.51
CA ILE A 52 4.32 -2.45 -1.19
C ILE A 52 5.08 -3.33 -0.20
N ASP A 53 5.40 -4.56 -0.56
CA ASP A 53 6.13 -5.47 0.32
C ASP A 53 7.50 -4.89 0.70
N GLN A 54 8.19 -4.30 -0.27
CA GLN A 54 9.50 -3.73 -0.07
C GLN A 54 9.47 -2.52 0.84
N LYS A 55 8.52 -1.61 0.61
CA LYS A 55 8.40 -0.37 1.40
C LYS A 55 7.80 -0.63 2.76
N ALA A 56 6.82 -1.52 2.84
CA ALA A 56 6.11 -1.81 4.08
C ALA A 56 6.93 -2.69 5.03
N GLY A 57 7.96 -3.36 4.54
CA GLY A 57 8.81 -4.22 5.36
C GLY A 57 9.40 -3.50 6.56
N ARG A 58 9.72 -2.22 6.43
CA ARG A 58 10.27 -1.41 7.52
C ARG A 58 9.24 -1.15 8.63
N TYR A 59 7.96 -1.36 8.35
CA TYR A 59 6.88 -1.16 9.32
C TYR A 59 6.29 -2.50 9.80
N SER A 60 6.99 -3.61 9.58
CA SER A 60 6.47 -4.95 9.87
C SER A 60 6.14 -5.17 11.34
N SER A 61 6.77 -4.43 12.24
CA SER A 61 6.49 -4.51 13.67
C SER A 61 5.28 -3.70 14.11
N ASN A 62 4.73 -2.89 13.21
CA ASN A 62 3.57 -2.05 13.53
C ASN A 62 2.28 -2.84 13.29
N PRO A 63 1.49 -3.15 14.34
CA PRO A 63 0.30 -4.00 14.20
C PRO A 63 -0.82 -3.36 13.38
N ILE A 64 -0.78 -2.05 13.16
CA ILE A 64 -1.78 -1.36 12.35
C ILE A 64 -1.44 -1.50 10.87
N VAL A 65 -0.17 -1.49 10.53
CA VAL A 65 0.29 -1.52 9.13
C VAL A 65 -0.04 -2.86 8.45
N GLY A 66 0.10 -3.98 9.16
CA GLY A 66 -0.15 -5.29 8.57
C GLY A 66 -1.49 -5.44 7.86
N PRO A 67 -2.62 -5.22 8.56
CA PRO A 67 -3.93 -5.26 7.92
C PRO A 67 -4.10 -4.21 6.82
N PHE A 68 -3.48 -3.05 6.99
CA PHE A 68 -3.49 -1.99 5.98
C PHE A 68 -2.83 -2.43 4.69
N ILE A 69 -1.70 -3.14 4.79
CA ILE A 69 -0.97 -3.63 3.62
C ILE A 69 -1.86 -4.52 2.78
N THR A 70 -2.54 -5.48 3.40
CA THR A 70 -3.41 -6.40 2.69
C THR A 70 -4.53 -5.65 1.97
N LYS A 71 -5.19 -4.75 2.67
CA LYS A 71 -6.28 -3.95 2.08
C LYS A 71 -5.77 -3.02 0.99
N SER A 72 -4.60 -2.43 1.18
CA SER A 72 -4.00 -1.56 0.18
C SER A 72 -3.69 -2.30 -1.10
N LYS A 73 -3.13 -3.50 -1.00
CA LYS A 73 -2.86 -4.33 -2.19
C LYS A 73 -4.12 -4.61 -2.97
N GLU A 74 -5.20 -4.98 -2.26
CA GLU A 74 -6.49 -5.25 -2.90
C GLU A 74 -7.05 -4.00 -3.58
N ALA A 75 -7.00 -2.88 -2.89
CA ALA A 75 -7.52 -1.61 -3.41
C ALA A 75 -6.73 -1.15 -4.64
N PHE A 76 -5.40 -1.22 -4.58
CA PHE A 76 -4.55 -0.82 -5.71
C PHE A 76 -4.71 -1.77 -6.88
N ALA A 77 -4.79 -3.08 -6.64
CA ALA A 77 -5.02 -4.04 -7.70
C ALA A 77 -6.35 -3.78 -8.41
N SER A 78 -7.38 -3.52 -7.64
CA SER A 78 -8.70 -3.18 -8.16
C SER A 78 -8.65 -1.90 -8.99
N ALA A 79 -7.95 -0.87 -8.50
CA ALA A 79 -7.81 0.40 -9.20
C ALA A 79 -7.04 0.25 -10.51
N ILE A 80 -5.97 -0.52 -10.51
CA ILE A 80 -5.17 -0.77 -11.72
C ILE A 80 -6.02 -1.51 -12.76
N ARG A 81 -6.72 -2.56 -12.32
CA ARG A 81 -7.55 -3.35 -13.22
C ARG A 81 -8.74 -2.55 -13.75
N ALA A 82 -9.25 -1.62 -12.95
CA ALA A 82 -10.36 -0.75 -13.36
C ALA A 82 -9.96 0.19 -14.50
N LYS A 83 -8.68 0.50 -14.63
CA LYS A 83 -8.17 1.33 -15.72
C LYS A 83 -7.99 0.55 -17.01
N ALA A 84 -8.04 -0.79 -16.97
CA ALA A 84 -7.85 -1.61 -18.16
C ALA A 84 -8.94 -1.30 -19.18
N ILE A 85 -8.52 -1.14 -20.43
CA ILE A 85 -9.44 -0.91 -21.54
C ILE A 85 -9.94 -2.28 -21.99
N ARG A 86 -11.24 -2.46 -21.92
CA ARG A 86 -11.87 -3.69 -22.36
C ARG A 86 -12.21 -3.57 -23.84
N ALA A 87 -11.80 -4.57 -24.57
CA ALA A 87 -12.11 -4.65 -25.99
C ALA A 87 -13.60 -4.95 -26.20
#